data_2d1361484a24dad06566c3e04803632c
#
_entry.id   2d1361484a24dad06566c3e04803632c
#
_cell.length_a   1.000
_cell.length_b   1.000
_cell.length_c   1.000
_cell.angle_alpha   90.00
_cell.angle_beta   90.00
_cell.angle_gamma   90.00
#
_symmetry.space_group_name_H-M   'P 1'
#
loop_
_entity.id
_entity.type
_entity.pdbx_description
1 polymer ?
#
loop_
_entity_poly.entity_id
_entity_poly.type
_entity_poly.pdbx_seq_one_letter_code
_entity_poly.pdbx_strand_id
1 'polypeptide(L)'
;MKKAFLLQVLPRIIEMSHSNLEWEGPILDNHFHLDRSHRCLDAALDFQRSGGTHLVLVHKPDFAKLPLDRKGWKSSYQETISIAEEVREEIGLNVRVILGPHPASWVHQREELGSDLATELYWDSIDLAVELCNEGLS
;
A
#
# COMPACT_ATOMS: atom_id res chain seq x y z
N MET A 1 -47.84 9.28 32.07
CA MET A 1 -47.94 8.77 30.68
C MET A 1 -46.74 9.00 29.79
N LYS A 2 -45.66 9.70 30.17
CA LYS A 2 -44.47 9.95 29.31
C LYS A 2 -43.36 8.89 29.42
N LYS A 3 -43.33 8.07 30.48
CA LYS A 3 -42.30 7.04 30.68
C LYS A 3 -42.49 5.73 29.86
N ALA A 4 -43.73 5.42 29.50
CA ALA A 4 -44.05 4.20 28.75
C ALA A 4 -43.71 4.31 27.26
N PHE A 5 -43.68 5.53 26.69
CA PHE A 5 -43.37 5.75 25.28
C PHE A 5 -41.88 5.67 24.98
N LEU A 6 -41.04 6.10 25.92
CA LEU A 6 -39.56 6.01 25.73
C LEU A 6 -39.04 4.58 25.76
N LEU A 7 -39.67 3.69 26.56
CA LEU A 7 -39.25 2.31 26.67
C LEU A 7 -39.62 1.44 25.45
N GLN A 8 -40.60 1.86 24.64
CA GLN A 8 -40.94 1.17 23.40
C GLN A 8 -40.12 1.59 22.18
N VAL A 9 -39.52 2.78 22.23
CA VAL A 9 -38.73 3.31 21.11
C VAL A 9 -37.27 2.87 21.18
N LEU A 10 -36.72 2.75 22.40
CA LEU A 10 -35.31 2.32 22.61
C LEU A 10 -34.96 0.95 22.03
N PRO A 11 -35.77 -0.12 22.20
CA PRO A 11 -35.47 -1.41 21.57
C PRO A 11 -35.50 -1.36 20.03
N ARG A 12 -36.39 -0.56 19.45
CA ARG A 12 -36.47 -0.40 17.99
C ARG A 12 -35.28 0.36 17.39
N ILE A 13 -34.73 1.33 18.13
CA ILE A 13 -33.53 2.06 17.69
C ILE A 13 -32.31 1.13 17.75
N ILE A 14 -32.23 0.27 18.78
CA ILE A 14 -31.15 -0.72 18.91
C ILE A 14 -31.26 -1.81 17.86
N GLU A 15 -32.48 -2.28 17.53
CA GLU A 15 -32.70 -3.24 16.44
C GLU A 15 -32.44 -2.63 15.06
N MET A 16 -32.68 -1.36 14.85
CA MET A 16 -32.35 -0.68 13.58
C MET A 16 -30.85 -0.42 13.40
N SER A 17 -30.06 -0.35 14.49
CA SER A 17 -28.60 -0.23 14.42
C SER A 17 -27.88 -1.55 14.15
N HIS A 18 -28.60 -2.68 14.14
CA HIS A 18 -28.10 -4.02 13.84
C HIS A 18 -28.68 -4.60 12.54
N SER A 19 -29.33 -3.78 11.70
CA SER A 19 -29.51 -4.19 10.32
C SER A 19 -28.11 -4.24 9.70
N ASN A 20 -27.54 -5.45 9.59
CA ASN A 20 -26.31 -5.73 8.91
C ASN A 20 -26.41 -5.17 7.49
N LEU A 21 -25.96 -3.94 7.30
CA LEU A 21 -25.52 -3.45 6.00
C LEU A 21 -24.20 -4.14 5.75
N GLU A 22 -24.22 -5.47 5.47
CA GLU A 22 -23.07 -6.16 4.95
C GLU A 22 -22.76 -5.53 3.59
N TRP A 23 -21.62 -4.87 3.53
CA TRP A 23 -21.12 -4.37 2.26
C TRP A 23 -20.69 -5.57 1.42
N GLU A 24 -21.39 -5.83 0.32
CA GLU A 24 -21.08 -6.93 -0.61
C GLU A 24 -20.19 -6.49 -1.78
N GLY A 25 -19.85 -5.21 -1.85
CA GLY A 25 -19.04 -4.65 -2.93
C GLY A 25 -17.52 -4.80 -2.68
N PRO A 26 -16.70 -4.34 -3.62
CA PRO A 26 -15.25 -4.39 -3.49
C PRO A 26 -14.76 -3.48 -2.36
N ILE A 27 -13.73 -3.94 -1.63
CA ILE A 27 -13.02 -3.19 -0.60
C ILE A 27 -11.59 -2.94 -1.09
N LEU A 28 -11.23 -1.69 -1.21
CA LEU A 28 -9.92 -1.21 -1.65
C LEU A 28 -9.16 -0.58 -0.49
N ASP A 29 -7.92 -1.03 -0.27
CA ASP A 29 -6.90 -0.22 0.41
C ASP A 29 -6.05 0.49 -0.66
N ASN A 30 -6.09 1.80 -0.67
CA ASN A 30 -5.43 2.63 -1.69
C ASN A 30 -3.99 3.04 -1.32
N HIS A 31 -3.47 2.59 -0.18
CA HIS A 31 -2.11 2.90 0.26
C HIS A 31 -1.54 1.81 1.17
N PHE A 32 -1.29 0.65 0.59
CA PHE A 32 -0.79 -0.52 1.32
C PHE A 32 0.72 -0.67 1.15
N HIS A 33 1.41 -1.04 2.22
CA HIS A 33 2.84 -1.35 2.19
C HIS A 33 3.06 -2.81 2.56
N LEU A 34 3.88 -3.50 1.78
CA LEU A 34 4.38 -4.84 2.09
C LEU A 34 5.91 -4.84 2.13
N ASP A 35 6.47 -5.60 3.03
CA ASP A 35 7.90 -5.63 3.30
C ASP A 35 8.31 -7.05 3.68
N ARG A 36 9.29 -7.61 2.97
CA ARG A 36 9.78 -8.98 3.20
C ARG A 36 10.41 -9.19 4.57
N SER A 37 10.89 -8.13 5.20
CA SER A 37 11.45 -8.19 6.56
C SER A 37 10.38 -8.32 7.65
N HIS A 38 9.11 -8.20 7.29
CA HIS A 38 7.96 -8.28 8.18
C HIS A 38 6.95 -9.33 7.71
N ARG A 39 5.65 -9.09 7.94
CA ARG A 39 4.60 -10.06 7.67
C ARG A 39 4.26 -10.25 6.19
N CYS A 40 4.75 -9.40 5.30
CA CYS A 40 4.60 -9.46 3.84
C CYS A 40 3.27 -10.10 3.36
N LEU A 41 3.32 -11.32 2.81
CA LEU A 41 2.13 -12.03 2.31
C LEU A 41 1.08 -12.30 3.39
N ASP A 42 1.48 -12.53 4.63
CA ASP A 42 0.53 -12.72 5.75
C ASP A 42 -0.34 -11.47 5.98
N ALA A 43 0.23 -10.27 5.82
CA ALA A 43 -0.53 -9.04 5.95
C ALA A 43 -1.57 -8.89 4.83
N ALA A 44 -1.22 -9.24 3.60
CA ALA A 44 -2.15 -9.26 2.47
C ALA A 44 -3.24 -10.33 2.65
N LEU A 45 -2.88 -11.49 3.17
CA LEU A 45 -3.83 -12.57 3.48
C LEU A 45 -4.82 -12.16 4.58
N ASP A 46 -4.35 -11.48 5.63
CA ASP A 46 -5.23 -10.97 6.68
C ASP A 46 -6.20 -9.90 6.16
N PHE A 47 -5.73 -9.03 5.26
CA PHE A 47 -6.59 -8.07 4.57
C PHE A 47 -7.67 -8.78 3.75
N GLN A 48 -7.30 -9.80 2.96
CA GLN A 48 -8.26 -10.60 2.20
C GLN A 48 -9.28 -11.29 3.11
N ARG A 49 -8.84 -11.92 4.20
CA ARG A 49 -9.72 -12.59 5.18
C ARG A 49 -10.68 -11.63 5.87
N SER A 50 -10.32 -10.35 5.94
CA SER A 50 -11.18 -9.29 6.47
C SER A 50 -12.16 -8.74 5.44
N GLY A 51 -12.22 -9.31 4.23
CA GLY A 51 -13.10 -8.90 3.14
C GLY A 51 -12.44 -7.97 2.10
N GLY A 52 -11.16 -7.67 2.24
CA GLY A 52 -10.40 -6.89 1.26
C GLY A 52 -10.29 -7.59 -0.09
N THR A 53 -10.41 -6.84 -1.18
CA THR A 53 -10.43 -7.36 -2.55
C THR A 53 -9.41 -6.70 -3.47
N HIS A 54 -9.03 -5.47 -3.18
CA HIS A 54 -8.15 -4.64 -4.01
C HIS A 54 -7.10 -3.95 -3.14
N LEU A 55 -5.87 -3.93 -3.64
CA LEU A 55 -4.75 -3.21 -3.03
C LEU A 55 -4.10 -2.25 -4.02
N VAL A 56 -3.74 -1.07 -3.55
CA VAL A 56 -2.69 -0.26 -4.19
C VAL A 56 -1.42 -0.42 -3.36
N LEU A 57 -0.51 -1.25 -3.86
CA LEU A 57 0.79 -1.47 -3.21
C LEU A 57 1.73 -0.32 -3.56
N VAL A 58 2.06 0.48 -2.57
CA VAL A 58 2.94 1.64 -2.71
C VAL A 58 4.36 1.23 -2.31
N HIS A 59 5.34 1.57 -3.16
CA HIS A 59 6.74 1.32 -2.86
C HIS A 59 7.14 1.92 -1.50
N LYS A 60 7.77 1.11 -0.67
CA LYS A 60 8.27 1.51 0.64
C LYS A 60 9.81 1.42 0.63
N PRO A 61 10.53 2.53 0.80
CA PRO A 61 11.98 2.49 0.90
C PRO A 61 12.43 1.86 2.22
N ASP A 62 13.55 1.14 2.19
CA ASP A 62 14.30 0.81 3.39
C ASP A 62 15.24 1.98 3.72
N PHE A 63 14.89 2.81 4.69
CA PHE A 63 15.69 3.96 5.07
C PHE A 63 17.04 3.60 5.70
N ALA A 64 17.23 2.36 6.14
CA ALA A 64 18.51 1.87 6.62
C ALA A 64 19.46 1.46 5.47
N LYS A 65 18.92 1.24 4.25
CA LYS A 65 19.65 0.78 3.06
C LYS A 65 19.12 1.47 1.80
N LEU A 66 19.03 2.79 1.82
CA LEU A 66 18.59 3.53 0.65
C LEU A 66 19.53 3.31 -0.54
N PRO A 67 19.00 3.16 -1.74
CA PRO A 67 19.81 3.09 -2.95
C PRO A 67 20.66 4.35 -3.14
N LEU A 68 21.93 4.15 -3.49
CA LEU A 68 22.87 5.25 -3.78
C LEU A 68 23.21 5.34 -5.27
N ASP A 69 22.54 4.53 -6.09
CA ASP A 69 22.64 4.55 -7.55
C ASP A 69 21.34 4.06 -8.22
N ARG A 70 21.25 4.24 -9.53
CA ARG A 70 20.09 3.81 -10.35
C ARG A 70 19.85 2.30 -10.29
N LYS A 71 20.92 1.49 -10.20
CA LYS A 71 20.81 0.03 -10.13
C LYS A 71 20.14 -0.41 -8.83
N GLY A 72 20.50 0.22 -7.73
CA GLY A 72 19.88 -0.01 -6.42
C GLY A 72 18.40 0.35 -6.45
N TRP A 73 18.04 1.50 -7.04
CA TRP A 73 16.64 1.88 -7.22
C TRP A 73 15.87 0.86 -8.06
N LYS A 74 16.47 0.38 -9.16
CA LYS A 74 15.84 -0.65 -9.99
C LYS A 74 15.56 -1.92 -9.20
N SER A 75 16.51 -2.39 -8.40
CA SER A 75 16.33 -3.57 -7.54
C SER A 75 15.22 -3.36 -6.51
N SER A 76 15.17 -2.19 -5.89
CA SER A 76 14.16 -1.84 -4.87
C SER A 76 12.73 -1.82 -5.48
N TYR A 77 12.57 -1.25 -6.66
CA TYR A 77 11.27 -1.24 -7.36
C TYR A 77 10.87 -2.63 -7.85
N GLN A 78 11.82 -3.41 -8.38
CA GLN A 78 11.57 -4.78 -8.81
C GLN A 78 11.13 -5.69 -7.66
N GLU A 79 11.64 -5.47 -6.45
CA GLU A 79 11.17 -6.18 -5.26
C GLU A 79 9.70 -5.87 -4.97
N THR A 80 9.28 -4.60 -5.06
CA THR A 80 7.87 -4.22 -4.88
C THR A 80 6.98 -4.86 -5.93
N ILE A 81 7.43 -4.91 -7.19
CA ILE A 81 6.70 -5.56 -8.29
C ILE A 81 6.57 -7.07 -8.02
N SER A 82 7.66 -7.73 -7.63
CA SER A 82 7.67 -9.16 -7.30
C SER A 82 6.70 -9.50 -6.16
N ILE A 83 6.65 -8.68 -5.11
CA ILE A 83 5.68 -8.86 -4.02
C ILE A 83 4.24 -8.74 -4.54
N ALA A 84 3.98 -7.78 -5.43
CA ALA A 84 2.65 -7.62 -6.00
C ALA A 84 2.22 -8.83 -6.85
N GLU A 85 3.16 -9.41 -7.61
CA GLU A 85 2.93 -10.63 -8.39
C GLU A 85 2.61 -11.83 -7.48
N GLU A 86 3.40 -12.03 -6.43
CA GLU A 86 3.16 -13.08 -5.43
C GLU A 86 1.78 -12.92 -4.75
N VAL A 87 1.39 -11.70 -4.40
CA VAL A 87 0.06 -11.44 -3.82
C VAL A 87 -1.06 -11.77 -4.81
N ARG A 88 -0.90 -11.45 -6.09
CA ARG A 88 -1.88 -11.80 -7.13
C ARG A 88 -2.01 -13.31 -7.30
N GLU A 89 -0.87 -14.01 -7.37
CA GLU A 89 -0.80 -15.44 -7.67
C GLU A 89 -1.21 -16.30 -6.46
N GLU A 90 -0.70 -15.99 -5.26
CA GLU A 90 -0.88 -16.84 -4.09
C GLU A 90 -2.12 -16.51 -3.27
N ILE A 91 -2.54 -15.22 -3.26
CA ILE A 91 -3.65 -14.74 -2.44
C ILE A 91 -4.88 -14.43 -3.30
N GLY A 92 -4.69 -14.05 -4.58
CA GLY A 92 -5.79 -13.76 -5.49
C GLY A 92 -6.40 -12.36 -5.31
N LEU A 93 -5.68 -11.42 -4.69
CA LEU A 93 -6.10 -10.03 -4.61
C LEU A 93 -5.85 -9.29 -5.92
N ASN A 94 -6.70 -8.32 -6.24
CA ASN A 94 -6.42 -7.36 -7.30
C ASN A 94 -5.39 -6.33 -6.79
N VAL A 95 -4.18 -6.35 -7.32
CA VAL A 95 -3.11 -5.45 -6.89
C VAL A 95 -2.73 -4.50 -8.01
N ARG A 96 -2.65 -3.21 -7.69
CA ARG A 96 -1.99 -2.19 -8.50
C ARG A 96 -0.73 -1.74 -7.77
N VAL A 97 0.30 -1.33 -8.51
CA VAL A 97 1.58 -0.90 -7.93
C VAL A 97 1.79 0.58 -8.21
N ILE A 98 2.25 1.30 -7.20
CA ILE A 98 2.76 2.67 -7.33
C ILE A 98 4.25 2.63 -6.99
N LEU A 99 5.07 3.03 -7.95
CA LEU A 99 6.51 3.20 -7.79
C LEU A 99 6.87 4.68 -7.69
N GLY A 100 7.88 4.97 -6.93
CA GLY A 100 8.45 6.31 -6.78
C GLY A 100 9.32 6.41 -5.54
N PRO A 101 10.27 7.38 -5.50
CA PRO A 101 11.04 7.64 -4.31
C PRO A 101 10.18 8.32 -3.25
N HIS A 102 10.37 7.95 -2.00
CA HIS A 102 9.77 8.70 -0.89
C HIS A 102 10.46 10.08 -0.77
N PRO A 103 9.73 11.17 -0.48
CA PRO A 103 10.34 12.50 -0.37
C PRO A 103 11.52 12.57 0.61
N ALA A 104 11.47 11.83 1.72
CA ALA A 104 12.57 11.76 2.67
C ALA A 104 13.81 11.04 2.13
N SER A 105 13.71 10.25 1.05
CA SER A 105 14.88 9.55 0.48
C SER A 105 15.97 10.54 0.07
N TRP A 106 15.59 11.67 -0.55
CA TRP A 106 16.55 12.72 -0.92
C TRP A 106 17.28 13.30 0.31
N VAL A 107 16.57 13.48 1.42
CA VAL A 107 17.18 14.04 2.66
C VAL A 107 18.27 13.13 3.19
N HIS A 108 18.03 11.82 3.22
CA HIS A 108 19.01 10.84 3.68
C HIS A 108 20.15 10.66 2.68
N GLN A 109 19.84 10.55 1.38
CA GLN A 109 20.86 10.40 0.34
C GLN A 109 21.80 11.61 0.24
N ARG A 110 21.30 12.82 0.52
CA ARG A 110 22.10 14.04 0.53
C ARG A 110 23.22 14.00 1.58
N GLU A 111 23.03 13.33 2.69
CA GLU A 111 24.04 13.20 3.75
C GLU A 111 25.27 12.44 3.25
N GLU A 112 25.09 11.48 2.34
CA GLU A 112 26.18 10.66 1.80
C GLU A 112 26.70 11.16 0.45
N LEU A 113 25.82 11.65 -0.42
CA LEU A 113 26.15 11.99 -1.81
C LEU A 113 26.39 13.49 -2.04
N GLY A 114 25.95 14.34 -1.11
CA GLY A 114 25.84 15.78 -1.36
C GLY A 114 24.58 16.14 -2.15
N SER A 115 24.22 17.43 -2.16
CA SER A 115 22.93 17.89 -2.70
C SER A 115 22.75 17.64 -4.20
N ASP A 116 23.81 17.85 -4.99
CA ASP A 116 23.71 17.77 -6.46
C ASP A 116 23.48 16.32 -6.91
N LEU A 117 24.34 15.40 -6.46
CA LEU A 117 24.20 13.98 -6.79
C LEU A 117 22.93 13.36 -6.23
N ALA A 118 22.51 13.73 -5.01
CA ALA A 118 21.25 13.26 -4.46
C ALA A 118 20.05 13.76 -5.28
N THR A 119 20.11 14.99 -5.82
CA THR A 119 19.06 15.51 -6.69
C THR A 119 19.01 14.79 -8.03
N GLU A 120 20.16 14.56 -8.66
CA GLU A 120 20.24 13.79 -9.91
C GLU A 120 19.67 12.37 -9.68
N LEU A 121 20.11 11.68 -8.65
CA LEU A 121 19.65 10.33 -8.33
C LEU A 121 18.13 10.29 -8.02
N TYR A 122 17.61 11.33 -7.37
CA TYR A 122 16.17 11.41 -7.09
C TYR A 122 15.35 11.51 -8.37
N TRP A 123 15.77 12.35 -9.33
CA TRP A 123 15.14 12.43 -10.65
C TRP A 123 15.30 11.15 -11.45
N ASP A 124 16.48 10.54 -11.45
CA ASP A 124 16.72 9.26 -12.08
C ASP A 124 15.79 8.16 -11.53
N SER A 125 15.50 8.20 -10.25
CA SER A 125 14.59 7.23 -9.62
C SER A 125 13.13 7.43 -10.06
N ILE A 126 12.71 8.67 -10.32
CA ILE A 126 11.38 8.98 -10.86
C ILE A 126 11.29 8.48 -12.31
N ASP A 127 12.28 8.81 -13.15
CA ASP A 127 12.31 8.36 -14.54
C ASP A 127 12.28 6.83 -14.64
N LEU A 128 13.03 6.16 -13.78
CA LEU A 128 13.03 4.71 -13.69
C LEU A 128 11.66 4.14 -13.28
N ALA A 129 10.97 4.78 -12.35
CA ALA A 129 9.62 4.37 -11.96
C ALA A 129 8.65 4.47 -13.16
N VAL A 130 8.76 5.52 -13.96
CA VAL A 130 7.96 5.70 -15.19
C VAL A 130 8.31 4.63 -16.23
N GLU A 131 9.60 4.35 -16.44
CA GLU A 131 10.05 3.28 -17.35
C GLU A 131 9.43 1.94 -16.98
N LEU A 132 9.57 1.52 -15.72
CA LEU A 132 9.03 0.24 -15.22
C LEU A 132 7.51 0.16 -15.30
N CYS A 133 6.79 1.27 -15.08
CA CYS A 133 5.35 1.32 -15.27
C CYS A 133 4.94 1.11 -16.73
N ASN A 134 5.73 1.58 -17.69
CA ASN A 134 5.45 1.43 -19.11
C ASN A 134 5.82 0.04 -19.65
N GLU A 135 6.80 -0.65 -19.04
CA GLU A 135 7.32 -1.95 -19.51
C GLU A 135 6.42 -3.14 -19.15
N GLY A 136 5.45 -3.03 -18.28
CA GLY A 136 4.70 -4.21 -17.98
C GLY A 136 3.80 -4.24 -16.76
N LEU A 137 3.43 -3.14 -16.21
CA LEU A 137 2.39 -3.10 -15.18
C LEU A 137 0.97 -2.94 -15.76
N SER A 138 0.80 -3.21 -17.05
CA SER A 138 -0.48 -3.20 -17.75
C SER A 138 -1.29 -4.48 -17.50
#